data_f8d73342e17ede3065371e3f042149df
#
_entry.id   f8d73342e17ede3065371e3f042149df
#
_cell.length_a   1.000
_cell.length_b   1.000
_cell.length_c   1.000
_cell.angle_alpha   90.00
_cell.angle_beta   90.00
_cell.angle_gamma   90.00
#
_symmetry.space_group_name_H-M   'P 1'
#
loop_
_entity.id
_entity.type
_entity.pdbx_description
1 polymer ?
#
loop_
_entity_poly.entity_id
_entity_poly.type
_entity_poly.pdbx_seq_one_letter_code
_entity_poly.pdbx_strand_id
1 'polypeptide(L)'
;MADLDWLIARPVAHRGLHDQKSVIENTPSAFAAAIAARYGIECDLQISADGEAMVYHDDALGRLTEGCSRLDATTAAELKRAAFKATGDSMITLGELCDLVAGRTTLLIEMKSRFAGDRRLGSRVAAVLSGYHGPAAVMSFDSAQIADLRAIAPGLPRGMVMEKQGWDAFAAAPRRAMMTFAQALSARSQFIAYAVRDLPALLPTIARGVFRLPLLGWTVRSTDDRRKAARYADQMIFEGFRP
;
A
#
# COMPACT_ATOMS: atom_id res chain seq x y z
N MET A 1 15.33 13.28 10.17
CA MET A 1 14.31 12.37 9.59
C MET A 1 13.28 13.24 8.91
N ALA A 2 12.70 12.81 7.78
CA ALA A 2 11.59 13.57 7.19
C ALA A 2 10.44 13.60 8.20
N ASP A 3 9.75 14.75 8.29
CA ASP A 3 8.53 14.86 9.07
C ASP A 3 7.45 14.03 8.37
N LEU A 4 6.95 12.99 9.06
CA LEU A 4 5.90 12.09 8.57
C LEU A 4 4.62 12.20 9.39
N ASP A 5 4.43 13.27 10.15
CA ASP A 5 3.23 13.49 10.96
C ASP A 5 1.96 13.47 10.10
N TRP A 6 2.06 13.94 8.86
CA TRP A 6 0.97 13.89 7.90
C TRP A 6 0.51 12.45 7.56
N LEU A 7 1.43 11.44 7.64
CA LEU A 7 1.12 10.03 7.34
C LEU A 7 0.21 9.42 8.41
N ILE A 8 0.32 9.88 9.64
CA ILE A 8 -0.45 9.38 10.78
C ILE A 8 -1.56 10.34 11.24
N ALA A 9 -1.73 11.48 10.56
CA ALA A 9 -2.70 12.50 10.95
C ALA A 9 -4.16 12.04 10.82
N ARG A 10 -4.46 11.09 9.94
CA ARG A 10 -5.82 10.63 9.64
C ARG A 10 -5.85 9.13 9.40
N PRO A 11 -6.96 8.44 9.75
CA PRO A 11 -7.17 7.05 9.33
C PRO A 11 -7.08 6.92 7.82
N VAL A 12 -6.49 5.81 7.35
CA VAL A 12 -6.26 5.54 5.94
C VAL A 12 -7.24 4.47 5.46
N ALA A 13 -8.02 4.77 4.43
CA ALA A 13 -8.97 3.83 3.84
C ALA A 13 -8.21 2.84 2.95
N HIS A 14 -8.23 1.55 3.32
CA HIS A 14 -7.60 0.46 2.59
C HIS A 14 -8.24 0.31 1.20
N ARG A 15 -7.46 0.49 0.14
CA ARG A 15 -7.91 0.48 -1.26
C ARG A 15 -9.02 1.49 -1.56
N GLY A 16 -9.05 2.63 -0.85
CA GLY A 16 -10.12 3.61 -0.86
C GLY A 16 -11.30 3.24 0.06
N LEU A 17 -12.30 4.10 0.13
CA LEU A 17 -13.49 3.88 0.96
C LEU A 17 -14.56 3.13 0.16
N HIS A 18 -14.46 1.80 0.15
CA HIS A 18 -15.32 0.88 -0.60
C HIS A 18 -16.27 0.08 0.32
N ASP A 19 -17.30 -0.52 -0.26
CA ASP A 19 -18.27 -1.39 0.41
C ASP A 19 -18.35 -2.81 -0.22
N GLN A 20 -17.51 -3.08 -1.22
CA GLN A 20 -17.44 -4.33 -2.00
C GLN A 20 -18.75 -4.71 -2.73
N LYS A 21 -19.68 -3.76 -2.86
CA LYS A 21 -20.99 -3.98 -3.50
C LYS A 21 -21.25 -2.95 -4.60
N SER A 22 -21.37 -1.70 -4.23
CA SER A 22 -21.61 -0.57 -5.14
C SER A 22 -20.36 0.26 -5.39
N VAL A 23 -19.47 0.31 -4.42
CA VAL A 23 -18.16 0.95 -4.52
C VAL A 23 -17.08 -0.11 -4.32
N ILE A 24 -16.34 -0.37 -5.37
CA ILE A 24 -15.33 -1.45 -5.41
C ILE A 24 -13.95 -0.90 -5.03
N GLU A 25 -13.12 -1.72 -4.38
CA GLU A 25 -11.75 -1.43 -3.98
C GLU A 25 -10.89 -0.96 -5.19
N ASN A 26 -9.93 -0.07 -4.94
CA ASN A 26 -8.98 0.41 -5.94
C ASN A 26 -9.63 1.05 -7.19
N THR A 27 -10.78 1.72 -7.02
CA THR A 27 -11.49 2.40 -8.09
C THR A 27 -11.60 3.91 -7.85
N PRO A 28 -11.79 4.71 -8.91
CA PRO A 28 -12.03 6.15 -8.79
C PRO A 28 -13.15 6.51 -7.80
N SER A 29 -14.25 5.75 -7.79
CA SER A 29 -15.37 5.97 -6.86
C SER A 29 -14.96 5.75 -5.40
N ALA A 30 -14.15 4.72 -5.10
CA ALA A 30 -13.65 4.47 -3.75
C ALA A 30 -12.70 5.57 -3.27
N PHE A 31 -11.86 6.09 -4.15
CA PHE A 31 -10.95 7.19 -3.83
C PHE A 31 -11.70 8.51 -3.63
N ALA A 32 -12.67 8.81 -4.48
CA ALA A 32 -13.53 9.98 -4.31
C ALA A 32 -14.30 9.94 -2.98
N ALA A 33 -14.82 8.76 -2.61
CA ALA A 33 -15.51 8.57 -1.33
C ALA A 33 -14.57 8.77 -0.11
N ALA A 34 -13.31 8.29 -0.19
CA ALA A 34 -12.31 8.50 0.85
C ALA A 34 -11.97 10.00 1.01
N ILE A 35 -11.78 10.71 -0.11
CA ILE A 35 -11.53 12.16 -0.11
C ILE A 35 -12.70 12.92 0.52
N ALA A 36 -13.93 12.61 0.10
CA ALA A 36 -15.14 13.26 0.63
C ALA A 36 -15.29 13.05 2.15
N ALA A 37 -14.91 11.87 2.63
CA ALA A 37 -14.91 11.52 4.06
C ALA A 37 -13.66 12.03 4.81
N ARG A 38 -12.71 12.68 4.15
CA ARG A 38 -11.46 13.21 4.70
C ARG A 38 -10.53 12.14 5.29
N TYR A 39 -10.54 10.93 4.75
CA TYR A 39 -9.59 9.87 5.07
C TYR A 39 -8.36 9.93 4.15
N GLY A 40 -7.23 9.40 4.61
CA GLY A 40 -6.14 9.01 3.73
C GLY A 40 -6.59 7.88 2.81
N ILE A 41 -5.87 7.69 1.72
CA ILE A 41 -6.09 6.62 0.75
C ILE A 41 -4.89 5.69 0.79
N GLU A 42 -5.16 4.41 0.95
CA GLU A 42 -4.19 3.38 0.57
C GLU A 42 -4.65 2.77 -0.76
N CYS A 43 -3.69 2.41 -1.62
CA CYS A 43 -3.94 1.75 -2.89
C CYS A 43 -2.81 0.78 -3.26
N ASP A 44 -3.16 -0.22 -4.07
CA ASP A 44 -2.23 -1.22 -4.58
C ASP A 44 -1.81 -0.92 -6.02
N LEU A 45 -0.55 -1.14 -6.35
CA LEU A 45 -0.04 -1.00 -7.72
C LEU A 45 0.54 -2.30 -8.26
N GLN A 46 0.21 -2.58 -9.52
CA GLN A 46 0.79 -3.63 -10.35
C GLN A 46 1.43 -3.03 -11.60
N ILE A 47 2.41 -3.71 -12.17
CA ILE A 47 3.03 -3.30 -13.43
C ILE A 47 2.28 -3.89 -14.62
N SER A 48 2.02 -3.11 -15.66
CA SER A 48 1.51 -3.59 -16.95
C SER A 48 2.64 -4.10 -17.87
N ALA A 49 2.29 -4.75 -18.96
CA ALA A 49 3.25 -5.25 -19.95
C ALA A 49 4.10 -4.12 -20.55
N ASP A 50 3.48 -2.97 -20.81
CA ASP A 50 4.08 -1.76 -21.37
C ASP A 50 4.70 -0.82 -20.31
N GLY A 51 4.79 -1.27 -19.06
CA GLY A 51 5.53 -0.58 -18.00
C GLY A 51 4.77 0.53 -17.27
N GLU A 52 3.43 0.52 -17.34
CA GLU A 52 2.60 1.48 -16.61
C GLU A 52 2.24 0.95 -15.21
N ALA A 53 2.16 1.84 -14.22
CA ALA A 53 1.75 1.52 -12.86
C ALA A 53 0.22 1.55 -12.77
N MET A 54 -0.40 0.37 -12.76
CA MET A 54 -1.86 0.20 -12.73
C MET A 54 -2.36 0.05 -11.30
N VAL A 55 -3.45 0.72 -10.97
CA VAL A 55 -4.08 0.64 -9.64
C VAL A 55 -4.95 -0.60 -9.57
N TYR A 56 -4.43 -1.68 -9.01
CA TYR A 56 -5.10 -2.96 -8.86
C TYR A 56 -4.36 -3.85 -7.86
N HIS A 57 -5.12 -4.67 -7.10
CA HIS A 57 -4.52 -5.51 -6.06
C HIS A 57 -3.93 -6.81 -6.61
N ASP A 58 -4.72 -7.56 -7.39
CA ASP A 58 -4.38 -8.91 -7.81
C ASP A 58 -3.36 -8.91 -8.97
N ASP A 59 -2.60 -9.97 -9.13
CA ASP A 59 -1.63 -10.11 -10.22
C ASP A 59 -2.28 -10.53 -11.56
N ALA A 60 -3.59 -10.87 -11.53
CA ALA A 60 -4.39 -11.22 -12.70
C ALA A 60 -5.82 -10.66 -12.59
N LEU A 61 -6.45 -10.45 -13.73
CA LEU A 61 -7.87 -10.15 -13.85
C LEU A 61 -8.72 -11.34 -13.37
N GLY A 62 -10.02 -11.11 -13.12
CA GLY A 62 -11.01 -12.19 -12.89
C GLY A 62 -11.75 -12.10 -11.57
N ARG A 63 -11.16 -11.66 -10.47
CA ARG A 63 -11.89 -11.52 -9.20
C ARG A 63 -12.90 -10.36 -9.27
N LEU A 64 -12.44 -9.18 -9.62
CA LEU A 64 -13.26 -7.96 -9.67
C LEU A 64 -13.66 -7.54 -11.08
N THR A 65 -12.90 -7.99 -12.08
CA THR A 65 -13.07 -7.60 -13.48
C THR A 65 -13.38 -8.82 -14.34
N GLU A 66 -13.86 -8.57 -15.55
CA GLU A 66 -13.88 -9.58 -16.59
C GLU A 66 -12.45 -9.93 -17.05
N GLY A 67 -12.29 -11.10 -17.66
CA GLY A 67 -11.01 -11.62 -18.14
C GLY A 67 -10.27 -12.47 -17.10
N CYS A 68 -9.08 -12.93 -17.46
CA CYS A 68 -8.20 -13.76 -16.61
C CYS A 68 -6.71 -13.50 -16.88
N SER A 69 -6.39 -12.52 -17.71
CA SER A 69 -5.02 -12.20 -18.09
C SER A 69 -4.24 -11.65 -16.91
N ARG A 70 -2.95 -11.91 -16.89
CA ARG A 70 -2.04 -11.31 -15.91
C ARG A 70 -1.80 -9.84 -16.27
N LEU A 71 -1.68 -8.98 -15.24
CA LEU A 71 -1.45 -7.56 -15.45
C LEU A 71 -0.10 -7.29 -16.13
N ASP A 72 0.97 -8.00 -15.69
CA ASP A 72 2.31 -7.85 -16.25
C ASP A 72 2.46 -8.40 -17.71
N ALA A 73 1.44 -9.05 -18.23
CA ALA A 73 1.35 -9.55 -19.61
C ALA A 73 0.31 -8.81 -20.48
N THR A 74 -0.34 -7.77 -19.93
CA THR A 74 -1.42 -7.02 -20.58
C THR A 74 -1.06 -5.53 -20.58
N THR A 75 -1.29 -4.83 -21.69
CA THR A 75 -0.99 -3.40 -21.79
C THR A 75 -1.94 -2.55 -20.95
N ALA A 76 -1.50 -1.38 -20.51
CA ALA A 76 -2.33 -0.45 -19.74
C ALA A 76 -3.64 -0.11 -20.48
N ALA A 77 -3.58 0.07 -21.80
CA ALA A 77 -4.76 0.35 -22.62
C ALA A 77 -5.77 -0.81 -22.62
N GLU A 78 -5.32 -2.05 -22.61
CA GLU A 78 -6.18 -3.24 -22.51
C GLU A 78 -6.75 -3.38 -21.09
N LEU A 79 -5.93 -3.18 -20.06
CA LEU A 79 -6.36 -3.23 -18.67
C LEU A 79 -7.46 -2.20 -18.37
N LYS A 80 -7.35 -1.00 -18.89
CA LYS A 80 -8.38 0.05 -18.76
C LYS A 80 -9.71 -0.30 -19.46
N ARG A 81 -9.71 -1.20 -20.43
CA ARG A 81 -10.93 -1.71 -21.08
C ARG A 81 -11.55 -2.92 -20.38
N ALA A 82 -10.82 -3.54 -19.45
CA ALA A 82 -11.36 -4.65 -18.65
C ALA A 82 -12.48 -4.12 -17.75
N ALA A 83 -13.73 -4.52 -18.04
CA ALA A 83 -14.88 -4.06 -17.26
C ALA A 83 -14.87 -4.63 -15.85
N PHE A 84 -15.14 -3.79 -14.85
CA PHE A 84 -15.45 -4.27 -13.52
C PHE A 84 -16.83 -4.93 -13.51
N LYS A 85 -16.99 -6.02 -12.75
CA LYS A 85 -18.24 -6.80 -12.70
C LYS A 85 -19.37 -6.10 -11.95
N ALA A 86 -19.04 -5.23 -11.00
CA ALA A 86 -20.00 -4.66 -10.05
C ALA A 86 -20.08 -3.12 -10.08
N THR A 87 -19.33 -2.45 -10.95
CA THR A 87 -19.33 -0.98 -11.07
C THR A 87 -19.03 -0.56 -12.51
N GLY A 88 -19.43 0.65 -12.87
CA GLY A 88 -19.06 1.29 -14.13
C GLY A 88 -17.68 1.98 -14.11
N ASP A 89 -16.93 1.88 -13.00
CA ASP A 89 -15.57 2.39 -12.94
C ASP A 89 -14.64 1.66 -13.92
N SER A 90 -13.53 2.30 -14.28
CA SER A 90 -12.45 1.69 -15.05
C SER A 90 -11.19 1.61 -14.20
N MET A 91 -10.32 0.66 -14.50
CA MET A 91 -8.98 0.61 -13.93
C MET A 91 -8.21 1.86 -14.34
N ILE A 92 -7.50 2.47 -13.40
CA ILE A 92 -6.73 3.70 -13.63
C ILE A 92 -5.24 3.47 -13.39
N THR A 93 -4.43 4.35 -13.93
CA THR A 93 -2.99 4.42 -13.67
C THR A 93 -2.70 5.22 -12.40
N LEU A 94 -1.48 5.12 -11.88
CA LEU A 94 -1.01 5.96 -10.77
C LEU A 94 -1.07 7.45 -11.13
N GLY A 95 -0.77 7.82 -12.38
CA GLY A 95 -0.86 9.21 -12.83
C GLY A 95 -2.28 9.75 -12.71
N GLU A 96 -3.26 9.01 -13.21
CA GLU A 96 -4.69 9.37 -13.10
C GLU A 96 -5.17 9.41 -11.64
N LEU A 97 -4.65 8.53 -10.78
CA LEU A 97 -4.92 8.59 -9.35
C LEU A 97 -4.32 9.87 -8.72
N CYS A 98 -3.10 10.24 -9.09
CA CYS A 98 -2.49 11.50 -8.63
C CYS A 98 -3.31 12.72 -9.03
N ASP A 99 -3.80 12.76 -10.27
CA ASP A 99 -4.69 13.83 -10.75
C ASP A 99 -6.01 13.85 -9.98
N LEU A 100 -6.60 12.67 -9.75
CA LEU A 100 -7.84 12.53 -8.97
C LEU A 100 -7.64 13.02 -7.53
N VAL A 101 -6.53 12.64 -6.87
CA VAL A 101 -6.28 13.03 -5.48
C VAL A 101 -5.86 14.50 -5.38
N ALA A 102 -5.04 15.00 -6.32
CA ALA A 102 -4.60 16.40 -6.43
C ALA A 102 -4.13 17.00 -5.09
N GLY A 103 -3.38 16.24 -4.30
CA GLY A 103 -2.85 16.69 -3.01
C GLY A 103 -3.86 16.83 -1.86
N ARG A 104 -5.14 16.51 -2.08
CA ARG A 104 -6.23 16.76 -1.09
C ARG A 104 -6.17 15.87 0.14
N THR A 105 -5.50 14.73 0.06
CA THR A 105 -5.32 13.81 1.18
C THR A 105 -4.04 12.99 1.04
N THR A 106 -3.66 12.29 2.11
CA THR A 106 -2.53 11.34 2.12
C THR A 106 -2.76 10.20 1.14
N LEU A 107 -1.77 9.94 0.29
CA LEU A 107 -1.72 8.81 -0.61
C LEU A 107 -0.63 7.82 -0.16
N LEU A 108 -1.05 6.67 0.35
CA LEU A 108 -0.20 5.55 0.76
C LEU A 108 -0.26 4.46 -0.30
N ILE A 109 0.86 4.17 -0.94
CA ILE A 109 0.93 3.35 -2.15
C ILE A 109 1.66 2.05 -1.84
N GLU A 110 0.97 0.91 -1.95
CA GLU A 110 1.62 -0.40 -1.91
C GLU A 110 2.07 -0.83 -3.30
N MET A 111 3.36 -1.03 -3.48
CA MET A 111 3.91 -1.67 -4.67
C MET A 111 3.88 -3.17 -4.49
N LYS A 112 3.08 -3.87 -5.31
CA LYS A 112 3.07 -5.33 -5.33
C LYS A 112 4.37 -5.87 -5.93
N SER A 113 4.80 -7.03 -5.45
CA SER A 113 6.00 -7.69 -5.91
C SER A 113 5.79 -9.19 -6.04
N ARG A 114 6.44 -9.77 -7.02
CA ARG A 114 6.59 -11.23 -7.16
C ARG A 114 7.92 -11.73 -6.60
N PHE A 115 8.69 -10.85 -5.97
CA PHE A 115 10.03 -11.15 -5.45
C PHE A 115 11.00 -11.68 -6.52
N ALA A 116 10.81 -11.27 -7.77
CA ALA A 116 11.59 -11.68 -8.94
C ALA A 116 12.65 -10.64 -9.35
N GLY A 117 12.82 -9.57 -8.59
CA GLY A 117 13.78 -8.50 -8.88
C GLY A 117 13.36 -7.56 -10.02
N ASP A 118 12.08 -7.53 -10.38
CA ASP A 118 11.56 -6.60 -11.39
C ASP A 118 11.51 -5.18 -10.83
N ARG A 119 12.25 -4.26 -11.43
CA ARG A 119 12.40 -2.87 -11.01
C ARG A 119 11.47 -1.89 -11.75
N ARG A 120 10.73 -2.36 -12.77
CA ARG A 120 9.92 -1.49 -13.62
C ARG A 120 8.88 -0.72 -12.83
N LEU A 121 8.18 -1.40 -11.90
CA LEU A 121 7.15 -0.75 -11.08
C LEU A 121 7.74 0.37 -10.23
N GLY A 122 8.82 0.12 -9.49
CA GLY A 122 9.49 1.13 -8.66
C GLY A 122 9.99 2.32 -9.47
N SER A 123 10.57 2.07 -10.65
CA SER A 123 11.02 3.13 -11.56
C SER A 123 9.86 3.98 -12.08
N ARG A 124 8.73 3.34 -12.45
CA ARG A 124 7.55 4.06 -12.93
C ARG A 124 6.91 4.88 -11.82
N VAL A 125 6.78 4.33 -10.61
CA VAL A 125 6.26 5.02 -9.43
C VAL A 125 7.11 6.25 -9.11
N ALA A 126 8.43 6.12 -9.08
CA ALA A 126 9.34 7.24 -8.86
C ALA A 126 9.16 8.35 -9.91
N ALA A 127 9.05 7.96 -11.19
CA ALA A 127 8.84 8.91 -12.29
C ALA A 127 7.52 9.68 -12.16
N VAL A 128 6.41 8.98 -11.86
CA VAL A 128 5.10 9.64 -11.69
C VAL A 128 5.09 10.55 -10.47
N LEU A 129 5.59 10.07 -9.32
CA LEU A 129 5.54 10.84 -8.08
C LEU A 129 6.53 12.00 -8.05
N SER A 130 7.52 12.05 -8.94
CA SER A 130 8.40 13.22 -9.07
C SER A 130 7.66 14.50 -9.47
N GLY A 131 6.52 14.39 -10.16
CA GLY A 131 5.64 15.50 -10.53
C GLY A 131 4.43 15.70 -9.60
N TYR A 132 4.29 14.88 -8.55
CA TYR A 132 3.14 14.96 -7.65
C TYR A 132 3.46 15.83 -6.43
N HIS A 133 2.64 16.86 -6.17
CA HIS A 133 2.86 17.84 -5.10
C HIS A 133 1.99 17.58 -3.85
N GLY A 134 1.46 16.38 -3.67
CA GLY A 134 0.69 15.98 -2.49
C GLY A 134 1.47 15.11 -1.50
N PRO A 135 0.92 14.89 -0.30
CA PRO A 135 1.51 13.97 0.67
C PRO A 135 1.38 12.51 0.17
N ALA A 136 2.50 11.92 -0.25
CA ALA A 136 2.56 10.56 -0.75
C ALA A 136 3.70 9.77 -0.10
N ALA A 137 3.44 8.51 0.22
CA ALA A 137 4.42 7.54 0.69
C ALA A 137 4.22 6.20 -0.01
N VAL A 138 5.31 5.46 -0.16
CA VAL A 138 5.32 4.17 -0.85
C VAL A 138 5.70 3.05 0.12
N MET A 139 5.07 1.90 -0.01
CA MET A 139 5.40 0.72 0.79
C MET A 139 5.39 -0.56 -0.05
N SER A 140 6.07 -1.59 0.44
CA SER A 140 6.07 -2.91 -0.18
C SER A 140 6.41 -3.98 0.86
N PHE A 141 5.99 -5.21 0.62
CA PHE A 141 6.51 -6.41 1.28
C PHE A 141 7.93 -6.75 0.80
N ASP A 142 8.33 -6.28 -0.38
CA ASP A 142 9.62 -6.56 -0.98
C ASP A 142 10.64 -5.48 -0.60
N SER A 143 11.56 -5.85 0.29
CA SER A 143 12.64 -4.96 0.72
C SER A 143 13.58 -4.53 -0.41
N ALA A 144 13.70 -5.33 -1.48
CA ALA A 144 14.52 -4.96 -2.64
C ALA A 144 13.89 -3.79 -3.40
N GLN A 145 12.56 -3.77 -3.59
CA GLN A 145 11.87 -2.62 -4.18
C GLN A 145 12.05 -1.34 -3.34
N ILE A 146 12.01 -1.46 -2.01
CA ILE A 146 12.21 -0.31 -1.11
C ILE A 146 13.65 0.20 -1.16
N ALA A 147 14.63 -0.71 -1.27
CA ALA A 147 16.03 -0.34 -1.43
C ALA A 147 16.30 0.33 -2.80
N ASP A 148 15.69 -0.17 -3.87
CA ASP A 148 15.77 0.44 -5.20
C ASP A 148 15.17 1.84 -5.22
N LEU A 149 13.98 2.04 -4.63
CA LEU A 149 13.38 3.38 -4.49
C LEU A 149 14.27 4.35 -3.73
N ARG A 150 14.97 3.89 -2.70
CA ARG A 150 15.94 4.73 -1.99
C ARG A 150 17.03 5.27 -2.91
N ALA A 151 17.46 4.48 -3.88
CA ALA A 151 18.51 4.88 -4.81
C ALA A 151 18.01 5.87 -5.87
N ILE A 152 16.80 5.65 -6.41
CA ILE A 152 16.28 6.44 -7.54
C ILE A 152 15.41 7.63 -7.12
N ALA A 153 14.78 7.57 -5.94
CA ALA A 153 13.92 8.61 -5.39
C ALA A 153 14.17 8.80 -3.88
N PRO A 154 15.35 9.29 -3.46
CA PRO A 154 15.74 9.35 -2.04
C PRO A 154 14.83 10.22 -1.18
N GLY A 155 14.19 11.24 -1.77
CA GLY A 155 13.25 12.14 -1.11
C GLY A 155 11.85 11.57 -0.92
N LEU A 156 11.51 10.46 -1.61
CA LEU A 156 10.19 9.83 -1.49
C LEU A 156 10.10 9.01 -0.20
N PRO A 157 9.15 9.31 0.70
CA PRO A 157 8.91 8.51 1.89
C PRO A 157 8.57 7.06 1.55
N ARG A 158 9.21 6.12 2.23
CA ARG A 158 9.09 4.69 1.95
C ARG A 158 9.08 3.85 3.21
N GLY A 159 8.28 2.79 3.21
CA GLY A 159 8.10 1.88 4.33
C GLY A 159 8.04 0.41 3.94
N MET A 160 8.12 -0.45 4.94
CA MET A 160 7.92 -1.88 4.77
C MET A 160 6.52 -2.29 5.22
N VAL A 161 5.89 -3.15 4.42
CA VAL A 161 4.69 -3.89 4.84
C VAL A 161 5.14 -5.21 5.45
N MET A 162 4.61 -5.56 6.63
CA MET A 162 5.05 -6.73 7.38
C MET A 162 3.88 -7.42 8.08
N GLU A 163 3.94 -8.74 8.16
CA GLU A 163 3.00 -9.57 8.92
C GLU A 163 3.72 -10.80 9.47
N LYS A 164 3.13 -11.46 10.45
CA LYS A 164 3.66 -12.70 11.02
C LYS A 164 3.19 -13.94 10.24
N GLN A 165 1.96 -13.92 9.73
CA GLN A 165 1.32 -15.05 9.06
C GLN A 165 1.97 -15.36 7.70
N GLY A 166 2.19 -16.64 7.41
CA GLY A 166 2.99 -17.12 6.26
C GLY A 166 4.40 -17.54 6.66
N TRP A 167 4.82 -17.23 7.88
CA TRP A 167 6.14 -17.52 8.43
C TRP A 167 6.12 -18.78 9.32
N ASP A 168 4.93 -19.14 9.85
CA ASP A 168 4.74 -20.29 10.75
C ASP A 168 4.84 -21.64 10.02
N ALA A 169 4.75 -21.65 8.68
CA ALA A 169 4.93 -22.88 7.88
C ALA A 169 6.37 -23.38 7.80
N PHE A 170 7.35 -22.60 8.34
CA PHE A 170 8.76 -22.96 8.32
C PHE A 170 9.36 -22.79 9.71
N ALA A 171 10.03 -23.83 10.21
CA ALA A 171 10.70 -23.88 11.52
C ALA A 171 11.77 -22.76 11.80
N ALA A 172 11.87 -21.76 10.93
CA ALA A 172 12.81 -20.65 10.97
C ALA A 172 12.15 -19.28 11.24
N ALA A 173 10.90 -19.24 11.74
CA ALA A 173 10.13 -18.01 11.95
C ALA A 173 10.90 -16.88 12.69
N PRO A 174 11.62 -17.08 13.81
CA PRO A 174 12.34 -16.00 14.47
C PRO A 174 13.47 -15.41 13.63
N ARG A 175 14.22 -16.23 12.90
CA ARG A 175 15.31 -15.77 12.02
C ARG A 175 14.79 -14.95 10.86
N ARG A 176 13.68 -15.35 10.25
CA ARG A 176 13.07 -14.61 9.13
C ARG A 176 12.50 -13.27 9.59
N ALA A 177 11.83 -13.22 10.74
CA ALA A 177 11.36 -11.96 11.32
C ALA A 177 12.51 -10.97 11.55
N MET A 178 13.62 -11.43 12.12
CA MET A 178 14.83 -10.63 12.29
C MET A 178 15.44 -10.20 10.94
N MET A 179 15.47 -11.10 9.94
CA MET A 179 15.98 -10.77 8.59
C MET A 179 15.13 -9.67 7.94
N THR A 180 13.81 -9.75 8.00
CA THR A 180 12.92 -8.73 7.42
C THR A 180 13.07 -7.39 8.14
N PHE A 181 13.23 -7.40 9.45
CA PHE A 181 13.50 -6.18 10.21
C PHE A 181 14.88 -5.59 9.86
N ALA A 182 15.92 -6.43 9.77
CA ALA A 182 17.23 -6.01 9.31
C ALA A 182 17.20 -5.46 7.87
N GLN A 183 16.40 -6.07 7.00
CA GLN A 183 16.17 -5.58 5.64
C GLN A 183 15.43 -4.24 5.63
N ALA A 184 14.41 -4.05 6.48
CA ALA A 184 13.73 -2.76 6.64
C ALA A 184 14.68 -1.65 7.10
N LEU A 185 15.57 -1.96 8.04
CA LEU A 185 16.62 -1.04 8.48
C LEU A 185 17.66 -0.76 7.38
N SER A 186 18.11 -1.79 6.66
CA SER A 186 19.08 -1.65 5.57
C SER A 186 18.52 -0.86 4.38
N ALA A 187 17.24 -1.05 4.07
CA ALA A 187 16.50 -0.26 3.07
C ALA A 187 16.21 1.18 3.53
N ARG A 188 16.55 1.50 4.80
CA ARG A 188 16.23 2.77 5.47
C ARG A 188 14.74 3.12 5.32
N SER A 189 13.89 2.17 5.68
CA SER A 189 12.45 2.42 5.81
C SER A 189 12.20 3.53 6.84
N GLN A 190 11.27 4.41 6.52
CA GLN A 190 10.95 5.58 7.35
C GLN A 190 9.64 5.37 8.13
N PHE A 191 8.87 4.32 7.82
CA PHE A 191 7.70 3.86 8.55
C PHE A 191 7.50 2.36 8.33
N ILE A 192 6.62 1.75 9.12
CA ILE A 192 6.23 0.34 9.00
C ILE A 192 4.71 0.25 8.95
N ALA A 193 4.17 -0.56 8.03
CA ALA A 193 2.80 -1.03 8.05
C ALA A 193 2.79 -2.49 8.53
N TYR A 194 2.16 -2.77 9.68
CA TYR A 194 2.19 -4.09 10.32
C TYR A 194 0.79 -4.66 10.51
N ALA A 195 0.62 -5.97 10.25
CA ALA A 195 -0.67 -6.63 10.39
C ALA A 195 -1.21 -6.53 11.82
N VAL A 196 -2.37 -5.89 12.00
CA VAL A 196 -2.96 -5.61 13.31
C VAL A 196 -3.29 -6.88 14.09
N ARG A 197 -3.63 -7.97 13.39
CA ARG A 197 -3.89 -9.28 14.01
C ARG A 197 -2.68 -9.82 14.78
N ASP A 198 -1.48 -9.46 14.34
CA ASP A 198 -0.21 -9.94 14.88
C ASP A 198 0.36 -9.01 15.98
N LEU A 199 -0.33 -7.90 16.28
CA LEU A 199 0.04 -7.01 17.39
C LEU A 199 -0.54 -7.52 18.74
N PRO A 200 0.21 -7.34 19.86
CA PRO A 200 1.54 -6.76 19.96
C PRO A 200 2.63 -7.73 19.47
N ALA A 201 3.70 -7.18 18.90
CA ALA A 201 4.87 -7.95 18.48
C ALA A 201 6.16 -7.18 18.82
N LEU A 202 7.24 -7.92 19.10
CA LEU A 202 8.50 -7.32 19.58
C LEU A 202 9.11 -6.35 18.56
N LEU A 203 9.22 -6.76 17.29
CA LEU A 203 9.91 -5.97 16.27
C LEU A 203 9.21 -4.63 15.96
N PRO A 204 7.88 -4.57 15.70
CA PRO A 204 7.21 -3.29 15.52
C PRO A 204 7.24 -2.42 16.77
N THR A 205 7.24 -3.02 17.99
CA THR A 205 7.40 -2.28 19.24
C THR A 205 8.78 -1.62 19.35
N ILE A 206 9.86 -2.32 18.97
CA ILE A 206 11.21 -1.77 18.91
C ILE A 206 11.30 -0.69 17.81
N ALA A 207 10.76 -0.93 16.63
CA ALA A 207 10.76 0.03 15.54
C ALA A 207 10.11 1.36 15.95
N ARG A 208 8.94 1.29 16.59
CA ARG A 208 8.21 2.45 17.08
C ARG A 208 8.90 3.12 18.27
N GLY A 209 9.28 2.35 19.29
CA GLY A 209 9.77 2.89 20.58
C GLY A 209 11.23 3.36 20.52
N VAL A 210 12.11 2.60 19.85
CA VAL A 210 13.55 2.87 19.81
C VAL A 210 13.92 3.70 18.57
N PHE A 211 13.46 3.26 17.38
CA PHE A 211 13.79 3.94 16.13
C PHE A 211 12.84 5.07 15.77
N ARG A 212 11.74 5.24 16.53
CA ARG A 212 10.71 6.26 16.31
C ARG A 212 10.14 6.24 14.89
N LEU A 213 10.02 5.04 14.31
CA LEU A 213 9.36 4.87 13.02
C LEU A 213 7.85 4.87 13.22
N PRO A 214 7.08 5.69 12.48
CA PRO A 214 5.63 5.59 12.47
C PRO A 214 5.17 4.17 12.18
N LEU A 215 4.21 3.68 12.94
CA LEU A 215 3.64 2.34 12.80
C LEU A 215 2.17 2.42 12.40
N LEU A 216 1.85 1.90 11.21
CA LEU A 216 0.50 1.79 10.69
C LEU A 216 -0.02 0.37 10.91
N GLY A 217 -1.18 0.20 11.55
CA GLY A 217 -1.83 -1.10 11.72
C GLY A 217 -2.76 -1.44 10.56
N TRP A 218 -2.54 -2.56 9.87
CA TRP A 218 -3.37 -3.02 8.75
C TRP A 218 -3.83 -4.48 8.92
N THR A 219 -4.91 -4.95 8.37
CA THR A 219 -6.08 -4.20 7.98
C THR A 219 -7.07 -4.25 9.12
N VAL A 220 -7.46 -3.08 9.62
CA VAL A 220 -8.39 -2.96 10.75
C VAL A 220 -9.81 -3.13 10.22
N ARG A 221 -10.49 -4.22 10.63
CA ARG A 221 -11.83 -4.58 10.14
C ARG A 221 -12.87 -4.73 11.24
N SER A 222 -12.45 -4.73 12.49
CA SER A 222 -13.32 -4.96 13.64
C SER A 222 -13.07 -3.97 14.78
N THR A 223 -14.00 -3.92 15.74
CA THR A 223 -13.81 -3.13 16.97
C THR A 223 -12.58 -3.58 17.76
N ASP A 224 -12.28 -4.89 17.76
CA ASP A 224 -11.10 -5.42 18.46
C ASP A 224 -9.81 -5.02 17.75
N ASP A 225 -9.78 -5.07 16.40
CA ASP A 225 -8.64 -4.55 15.63
C ASP A 225 -8.44 -3.06 15.88
N ARG A 226 -9.53 -2.29 15.96
CA ARG A 226 -9.48 -0.85 16.25
C ARG A 226 -8.86 -0.59 17.63
N ARG A 227 -9.25 -1.36 18.66
CA ARG A 227 -8.65 -1.25 19.99
C ARG A 227 -7.17 -1.62 19.98
N LYS A 228 -6.77 -2.67 19.25
CA LYS A 228 -5.37 -3.06 19.08
C LYS A 228 -4.58 -1.97 18.36
N ALA A 229 -5.08 -1.46 17.23
CA ALA A 229 -4.42 -0.39 16.49
C ALA A 229 -4.23 0.86 17.37
N ALA A 230 -5.27 1.31 18.08
CA ALA A 230 -5.19 2.46 18.98
C ALA A 230 -4.16 2.29 20.11
N ARG A 231 -3.92 1.05 20.56
CA ARG A 231 -2.96 0.77 21.64
C ARG A 231 -1.53 0.61 21.15
N TYR A 232 -1.34 -0.02 19.99
CA TYR A 232 -0.03 -0.51 19.57
C TYR A 232 0.51 0.14 18.29
N ALA A 233 -0.30 0.87 17.53
CA ALA A 233 0.10 1.60 16.33
C ALA A 233 -0.09 3.12 16.49
N ASP A 234 0.41 3.90 15.55
CA ASP A 234 0.24 5.36 15.51
C ASP A 234 -0.97 5.75 14.67
N GLN A 235 -1.32 4.94 13.68
CA GLN A 235 -2.50 5.10 12.85
C GLN A 235 -2.98 3.75 12.31
N MET A 236 -4.21 3.71 11.79
CA MET A 236 -4.80 2.51 11.18
C MET A 236 -5.01 2.66 9.67
N ILE A 237 -4.85 1.54 8.97
CA ILE A 237 -5.36 1.30 7.63
C ILE A 237 -6.59 0.42 7.81
N PHE A 238 -7.79 0.96 7.51
CA PHE A 238 -9.08 0.36 7.86
C PHE A 238 -9.91 -0.03 6.64
N GLU A 239 -10.84 -0.96 6.85
CA GLU A 239 -11.75 -1.45 5.81
C GLU A 239 -13.08 -1.91 6.43
N GLY A 240 -14.20 -1.71 5.71
CA GLY A 240 -15.52 -2.26 6.07
C GLY A 240 -16.30 -1.48 7.14
N PHE A 241 -15.77 -0.38 7.66
CA PHE A 241 -16.46 0.53 8.58
C PHE A 241 -15.94 1.97 8.41
N ARG A 242 -16.52 2.90 9.14
CA ARG A 242 -16.04 4.30 9.23
C ARG A 242 -15.56 4.56 10.65
N PRO A 243 -14.24 4.84 10.87
CA PRO A 243 -13.68 5.10 12.18
C PRO A 243 -14.11 6.45 12.77
#